data_68d91757d1c180a1c8ec4d1fc12c267a
#
_entry.id   68d91757d1c180a1c8ec4d1fc12c267a
#
_cell.length_a   1.000
_cell.length_b   1.000
_cell.length_c   1.000
_cell.angle_alpha   90.00
_cell.angle_beta   90.00
_cell.angle_gamma   90.00
#
_symmetry.space_group_name_H-M   'P 1'
#
loop_
_entity.id
_entity.type
_entity.pdbx_description
1 polymer ?
#
loop_
_entity_poly.entity_id
_entity_poly.type
_entity_poly.pdbx_seq_one_letter_code
_entity_poly.pdbx_strand_id
1 'polypeptide(L)'
;MNFAKISNELGFQGLEYLQGSYAGGLFGRKKEITLKGMKELAMDLNKRAEDYGMENILIMIDIGPDLGSKVDNLDPYYPWIDCASEMNCHSVRVNLRGSDDDLSQWTQNSIENLSKLCEYAKPLNINVIVENHGGFSSNADYLVNVIDNVNHENVGTLPDFGNFCIKQDPKKSEEISKLFIQGGKKDSTRPPTLYDTCAERFDMYDGIEKLMKFAKGVSAKTHGFDSNGNDVDIDYKRMLQIVKNSGYSGFIGVEAQAFTMDPIEAIQASKKLLLNSYS
;
A
#
# COMPACT_ATOMS: atom_id res chain seq x y z
N MET A 1 -13.42 4.87 -16.46
CA MET A 1 -14.18 4.42 -15.27
C MET A 1 -14.11 5.53 -14.23
N ASN A 2 -15.20 5.89 -13.57
CA ASN A 2 -15.18 6.90 -12.50
C ASN A 2 -14.96 6.19 -11.17
N PHE A 3 -13.72 6.25 -10.64
CA PHE A 3 -13.29 5.57 -9.43
C PHE A 3 -14.12 6.02 -8.21
N ALA A 4 -14.27 7.35 -8.02
CA ALA A 4 -15.04 7.90 -6.90
C ALA A 4 -16.51 7.43 -6.92
N LYS A 5 -17.13 7.40 -8.10
CA LYS A 5 -18.51 6.90 -8.25
C LYS A 5 -18.64 5.45 -7.80
N ILE A 6 -17.77 4.58 -8.31
CA ILE A 6 -17.85 3.14 -8.00
C ILE A 6 -17.56 2.91 -6.52
N SER A 7 -16.57 3.58 -5.95
CA SER A 7 -16.25 3.46 -4.53
C SER A 7 -17.42 3.89 -3.63
N ASN A 8 -18.13 4.98 -4.00
CA ASN A 8 -19.34 5.41 -3.29
C ASN A 8 -20.47 4.38 -3.43
N GLU A 9 -20.73 3.87 -4.64
CA GLU A 9 -21.76 2.82 -4.89
C GLU A 9 -21.46 1.54 -4.10
N LEU A 10 -20.19 1.22 -3.85
CA LEU A 10 -19.75 0.13 -2.98
C LEU A 10 -19.75 0.49 -1.49
N GLY A 11 -20.13 1.74 -1.14
CA GLY A 11 -20.27 2.23 0.23
C GLY A 11 -18.94 2.46 0.95
N PHE A 12 -17.89 2.84 0.25
CA PHE A 12 -16.66 3.36 0.83
C PHE A 12 -16.79 4.86 1.10
N GLN A 13 -15.94 5.40 1.99
CA GLN A 13 -15.91 6.82 2.35
C GLN A 13 -14.64 7.51 1.85
N GLY A 14 -13.53 6.79 1.70
CA GLY A 14 -12.23 7.32 1.34
C GLY A 14 -11.69 6.74 0.03
N LEU A 15 -10.80 7.49 -0.60
CA LEU A 15 -10.14 7.16 -1.86
C LEU A 15 -8.62 7.17 -1.69
N GLU A 16 -7.99 6.08 -2.04
CA GLU A 16 -6.54 5.94 -2.14
C GLU A 16 -6.15 5.80 -3.61
N TYR A 17 -5.21 6.62 -4.06
CA TYR A 17 -4.88 6.76 -5.47
C TYR A 17 -3.54 6.13 -5.79
N LEU A 18 -3.52 5.18 -6.73
CA LEU A 18 -2.27 4.61 -7.23
C LEU A 18 -1.72 5.47 -8.37
N GLN A 19 -0.53 6.07 -8.17
CA GLN A 19 0.16 6.90 -9.17
C GLN A 19 0.20 6.26 -10.55
N GLY A 20 0.52 4.98 -10.64
CA GLY A 20 0.63 4.24 -11.89
C GLY A 20 -0.65 4.24 -12.74
N SER A 21 -1.81 4.42 -12.14
CA SER A 21 -3.09 4.53 -12.85
C SER A 21 -3.23 5.84 -13.61
N TYR A 22 -2.49 6.88 -13.23
CA TYR A 22 -2.55 8.24 -13.80
C TYR A 22 -1.30 8.60 -14.58
N ALA A 23 -0.12 8.18 -14.14
CA ALA A 23 1.16 8.43 -14.80
C ALA A 23 1.50 7.45 -15.92
N GLY A 24 0.66 6.45 -16.17
CA GLY A 24 0.81 5.54 -17.31
C GLY A 24 1.81 4.41 -17.12
N GLY A 25 2.14 4.02 -15.89
CA GLY A 25 3.10 2.93 -15.62
C GLY A 25 2.52 1.52 -15.65
N LEU A 26 1.42 1.27 -14.97
CA LEU A 26 0.85 -0.08 -14.81
C LEU A 26 0.05 -0.58 -16.04
N PHE A 27 -0.52 0.32 -16.83
CA PHE A 27 -1.42 -0.03 -17.94
C PHE A 27 -0.93 0.47 -19.31
N GLY A 28 0.38 0.66 -19.48
CA GLY A 28 1.02 0.78 -20.79
C GLY A 28 0.90 2.12 -21.51
N ARG A 29 0.44 3.18 -20.89
CA ARG A 29 0.42 4.52 -21.47
C ARG A 29 1.42 5.43 -20.74
N LYS A 30 2.65 5.55 -21.26
CA LYS A 30 3.58 6.60 -20.83
C LYS A 30 2.99 7.96 -21.19
N LYS A 31 2.48 8.66 -20.20
CA LYS A 31 2.12 10.07 -20.31
C LYS A 31 2.97 10.82 -19.29
N GLU A 32 3.96 11.58 -19.75
CA GLU A 32 4.61 12.55 -18.88
C GLU A 32 3.56 13.56 -18.44
N ILE A 33 3.31 13.61 -17.14
CA ILE A 33 2.43 14.61 -16.56
C ILE A 33 3.30 15.82 -16.26
N THR A 34 3.07 16.94 -16.96
CA THR A 34 3.71 18.21 -16.67
C THR A 34 3.19 18.78 -15.35
N LEU A 35 3.91 19.72 -14.70
CA LEU A 35 3.45 20.41 -13.50
C LEU A 35 2.04 21.02 -13.66
N LYS A 36 1.75 21.61 -14.83
CA LYS A 36 0.40 22.10 -15.15
C LYS A 36 -0.61 20.95 -15.16
N GLY A 37 -0.28 19.84 -15.80
CA GLY A 37 -1.13 18.64 -15.83
C GLY A 37 -1.36 18.02 -14.47
N MET A 38 -0.41 18.13 -13.52
CA MET A 38 -0.58 17.68 -12.14
C MET A 38 -1.65 18.49 -11.41
N LYS A 39 -1.65 19.82 -11.54
CA LYS A 39 -2.70 20.67 -10.96
C LYS A 39 -4.07 20.39 -11.57
N GLU A 40 -4.14 20.24 -12.87
CA GLU A 40 -5.39 19.87 -13.56
C GLU A 40 -5.89 18.50 -13.09
N LEU A 41 -4.99 17.54 -12.87
CA LEU A 41 -5.32 16.22 -12.31
C LEU A 41 -5.87 16.34 -10.89
N ALA A 42 -5.21 17.08 -10.00
CA ALA A 42 -5.65 17.28 -8.62
C ALA A 42 -7.05 17.92 -8.57
N MET A 43 -7.29 18.95 -9.39
CA MET A 43 -8.61 19.60 -9.48
C MET A 43 -9.71 18.65 -9.98
N ASP A 44 -9.42 17.82 -11.00
CA ASP A 44 -10.37 16.84 -11.53
C ASP A 44 -10.68 15.74 -10.51
N LEU A 45 -9.67 15.24 -9.79
CA LEU A 45 -9.85 14.22 -8.75
C LEU A 45 -10.62 14.76 -7.54
N ASN A 46 -10.31 15.98 -7.08
CA ASN A 46 -11.07 16.67 -6.03
C ASN A 46 -12.54 16.80 -6.42
N LYS A 47 -12.79 17.32 -7.60
CA LYS A 47 -14.18 17.48 -8.08
C LYS A 47 -14.92 16.14 -8.10
N ARG A 48 -14.27 15.07 -8.55
CA ARG A 48 -14.89 13.73 -8.57
C ARG A 48 -15.16 13.19 -7.17
N ALA A 49 -14.27 13.43 -6.21
CA ALA A 49 -14.47 13.04 -4.83
C ALA A 49 -15.66 13.83 -4.23
N GLU A 50 -15.69 15.16 -4.39
CA GLU A 50 -16.77 16.03 -3.94
C GLU A 50 -18.13 15.66 -4.53
N ASP A 51 -18.20 15.40 -5.85
CA ASP A 51 -19.44 15.02 -6.56
C ASP A 51 -20.10 13.75 -5.98
N TYR A 52 -19.33 12.91 -5.28
CA TYR A 52 -19.81 11.67 -4.64
C TYR A 52 -19.65 11.65 -3.12
N GLY A 53 -19.31 12.76 -2.48
CA GLY A 53 -19.14 12.86 -1.04
C GLY A 53 -18.04 11.97 -0.47
N MET A 54 -16.95 11.79 -1.24
CA MET A 54 -15.80 10.97 -0.87
C MET A 54 -14.65 11.83 -0.35
N GLU A 55 -13.84 11.27 0.55
CA GLU A 55 -12.62 11.91 1.04
C GLU A 55 -11.40 11.39 0.27
N ASN A 56 -10.48 12.28 -0.12
CA ASN A 56 -9.17 11.88 -0.64
C ASN A 56 -8.25 11.56 0.53
N ILE A 57 -7.69 10.35 0.58
CA ILE A 57 -6.94 9.87 1.74
C ILE A 57 -5.44 9.95 1.50
N LEU A 58 -4.95 9.31 0.45
CA LEU A 58 -3.54 9.29 0.12
C LEU A 58 -3.27 9.02 -1.37
N ILE A 59 -2.05 9.35 -1.80
CA ILE A 59 -1.50 8.93 -3.09
C ILE A 59 -0.38 7.92 -2.84
N MET A 60 -0.47 6.74 -3.47
CA MET A 60 0.58 5.72 -3.48
C MET A 60 1.54 6.00 -4.63
N ILE A 61 2.80 6.33 -4.31
CA ILE A 61 3.85 6.64 -5.28
C ILE A 61 4.70 5.38 -5.52
N ASP A 62 4.49 4.72 -6.65
CA ASP A 62 5.21 3.49 -7.03
C ASP A 62 6.27 3.71 -8.11
N ILE A 63 6.19 4.82 -8.84
CA ILE A 63 7.07 5.15 -9.95
C ILE A 63 8.04 6.23 -9.50
N GLY A 64 9.30 5.88 -9.37
CA GLY A 64 10.39 6.74 -8.94
C GLY A 64 11.65 5.94 -8.69
N PRO A 65 12.77 6.59 -8.34
CA PRO A 65 13.96 5.91 -7.87
C PRO A 65 13.64 5.07 -6.64
N ASP A 66 14.37 3.97 -6.46
CA ASP A 66 14.25 3.14 -5.26
C ASP A 66 14.83 3.87 -4.04
N LEU A 67 13.98 4.19 -3.07
CA LEU A 67 14.37 4.93 -1.88
C LEU A 67 15.24 4.11 -0.90
N GLY A 68 15.28 2.79 -1.04
CA GLY A 68 16.21 1.91 -0.31
C GLY A 68 17.62 1.89 -0.90
N SER A 69 17.81 2.50 -2.07
CA SER A 69 19.08 2.63 -2.76
C SER A 69 19.60 4.07 -2.68
N LYS A 70 20.85 4.27 -3.09
CA LYS A 70 21.40 5.63 -3.20
C LYS A 70 20.66 6.40 -4.30
N VAL A 71 20.04 7.51 -3.94
CA VAL A 71 19.28 8.37 -4.85
C VAL A 71 19.92 9.75 -4.93
N ASP A 72 20.33 10.16 -6.13
CA ASP A 72 20.92 11.48 -6.35
C ASP A 72 19.84 12.56 -6.60
N ASN A 73 18.64 12.16 -7.04
CA ASN A 73 17.56 13.09 -7.37
C ASN A 73 16.19 12.53 -6.95
N LEU A 74 15.49 13.26 -6.09
CA LEU A 74 14.14 12.95 -5.60
C LEU A 74 13.04 13.75 -6.33
N ASP A 75 13.37 14.53 -7.36
CA ASP A 75 12.41 15.33 -8.13
C ASP A 75 11.19 14.54 -8.63
N PRO A 76 11.28 13.24 -8.98
CA PRO A 76 10.11 12.47 -9.37
C PRO A 76 9.02 12.32 -8.30
N TYR A 77 9.36 12.53 -7.02
CA TYR A 77 8.41 12.43 -5.89
C TYR A 77 7.67 13.74 -5.61
N TYR A 78 8.36 14.89 -5.73
CA TYR A 78 7.84 16.19 -5.30
C TYR A 78 6.51 16.58 -5.95
N PRO A 79 6.30 16.45 -7.28
CA PRO A 79 5.02 16.78 -7.89
C PRO A 79 3.84 15.98 -7.37
N TRP A 80 4.08 14.75 -6.91
CA TRP A 80 3.02 13.91 -6.32
C TRP A 80 2.72 14.29 -4.88
N ILE A 81 3.71 14.76 -4.14
CA ILE A 81 3.52 15.34 -2.80
C ILE A 81 2.70 16.64 -2.91
N ASP A 82 3.04 17.51 -3.87
CA ASP A 82 2.26 18.73 -4.18
C ASP A 82 0.82 18.37 -4.57
N CYS A 83 0.64 17.36 -5.45
CA CYS A 83 -0.68 16.90 -5.86
C CYS A 83 -1.50 16.39 -4.68
N ALA A 84 -0.90 15.62 -3.77
CA ALA A 84 -1.56 15.13 -2.58
C ALA A 84 -2.02 16.28 -1.66
N SER A 85 -1.20 17.32 -1.52
CA SER A 85 -1.54 18.53 -0.78
C SER A 85 -2.72 19.27 -1.43
N GLU A 86 -2.68 19.49 -2.74
CA GLU A 86 -3.78 20.12 -3.50
C GLU A 86 -5.09 19.30 -3.42
N MET A 87 -4.97 17.98 -3.22
CA MET A 87 -6.11 17.06 -3.07
C MET A 87 -6.60 16.94 -1.61
N ASN A 88 -6.01 17.65 -0.67
CA ASN A 88 -6.27 17.50 0.77
C ASN A 88 -6.07 16.08 1.30
N CYS A 89 -5.21 15.30 0.67
CA CYS A 89 -4.78 14.02 1.22
C CYS A 89 -4.00 14.24 2.53
N HIS A 90 -4.04 13.28 3.45
CA HIS A 90 -3.23 13.38 4.66
C HIS A 90 -1.81 12.80 4.47
N SER A 91 -1.58 11.99 3.44
CA SER A 91 -0.31 11.28 3.24
C SER A 91 0.00 11.03 1.77
N VAL A 92 1.29 10.81 1.51
CA VAL A 92 1.74 10.02 0.37
C VAL A 92 2.36 8.72 0.88
N ARG A 93 2.12 7.60 0.20
CA ARG A 93 2.78 6.33 0.48
C ARG A 93 3.95 6.14 -0.49
N VAL A 94 5.10 5.75 0.04
CA VAL A 94 6.30 5.40 -0.71
C VAL A 94 6.76 3.98 -0.35
N ASN A 95 7.59 3.37 -1.21
CA ASN A 95 8.19 2.06 -0.98
C ASN A 95 9.69 2.18 -0.74
N LEU A 96 10.21 1.36 0.17
CA LEU A 96 11.62 1.13 0.39
C LEU A 96 11.99 -0.25 -0.16
N ARG A 97 12.09 -0.38 -1.49
CA ARG A 97 12.27 -1.71 -2.11
C ARG A 97 13.59 -2.32 -1.70
N GLY A 98 14.72 -1.71 -2.07
CA GLY A 98 16.05 -2.21 -1.82
C GLY A 98 16.21 -3.65 -2.31
N SER A 99 17.01 -3.86 -3.31
CA SER A 99 17.27 -5.19 -3.86
C SER A 99 18.59 -5.76 -3.41
N ASP A 100 19.38 -4.99 -2.65
CA ASP A 100 20.76 -5.31 -2.39
C ASP A 100 20.92 -6.07 -1.08
N ASP A 101 21.87 -6.98 -1.06
CA ASP A 101 22.15 -7.86 0.07
C ASP A 101 22.80 -7.13 1.28
N ASP A 102 23.05 -5.81 1.16
CA ASP A 102 23.60 -4.97 2.24
C ASP A 102 22.50 -4.22 3.00
N LEU A 103 22.04 -4.82 4.08
CA LEU A 103 21.06 -4.25 5.00
C LEU A 103 21.50 -2.90 5.58
N SER A 104 22.81 -2.73 5.88
CA SER A 104 23.33 -1.48 6.46
C SER A 104 23.21 -0.34 5.47
N GLN A 105 23.57 -0.59 4.21
CA GLN A 105 23.47 0.40 3.15
C GLN A 105 22.01 0.74 2.83
N TRP A 106 21.14 -0.26 2.76
CA TRP A 106 19.70 -0.06 2.60
C TRP A 106 19.12 0.82 3.71
N THR A 107 19.46 0.52 4.97
CA THR A 107 19.01 1.29 6.14
C THR A 107 19.44 2.74 6.03
N GLN A 108 20.74 3.00 5.75
CA GLN A 108 21.28 4.35 5.63
C GLN A 108 20.62 5.14 4.49
N ASN A 109 20.51 4.54 3.30
CA ASN A 109 19.89 5.18 2.15
C ASN A 109 18.42 5.50 2.41
N SER A 110 17.68 4.55 3.02
CA SER A 110 16.27 4.74 3.37
C SER A 110 16.07 5.91 4.33
N ILE A 111 16.88 6.01 5.37
CA ILE A 111 16.83 7.12 6.34
C ILE A 111 17.10 8.45 5.64
N GLU A 112 18.17 8.52 4.84
CA GLU A 112 18.55 9.77 4.15
C GLU A 112 17.46 10.23 3.16
N ASN A 113 16.93 9.32 2.34
CA ASN A 113 15.93 9.64 1.33
C ASN A 113 14.58 10.02 1.97
N LEU A 114 14.12 9.27 2.97
CA LEU A 114 12.89 9.60 3.69
C LEU A 114 13.00 10.94 4.42
N SER A 115 14.12 11.23 5.07
CA SER A 115 14.32 12.53 5.74
C SER A 115 14.15 13.70 4.77
N LYS A 116 14.74 13.61 3.57
CA LYS A 116 14.60 14.64 2.52
C LYS A 116 13.14 14.79 2.05
N LEU A 117 12.43 13.69 1.87
CA LEU A 117 11.01 13.74 1.48
C LEU A 117 10.14 14.31 2.60
N CYS A 118 10.41 13.97 3.87
CA CYS A 118 9.70 14.50 5.02
C CYS A 118 9.89 16.01 5.16
N GLU A 119 11.12 16.50 5.03
CA GLU A 119 11.42 17.94 5.04
C GLU A 119 10.66 18.70 3.94
N TYR A 120 10.58 18.13 2.72
CA TYR A 120 9.81 18.71 1.62
C TYR A 120 8.31 18.71 1.90
N ALA A 121 7.78 17.60 2.43
CA ALA A 121 6.35 17.39 2.65
C ALA A 121 5.80 18.16 3.88
N LYS A 122 6.65 18.47 4.87
CA LYS A 122 6.26 19.13 6.11
C LYS A 122 5.49 20.45 5.91
N PRO A 123 6.01 21.44 5.16
CA PRO A 123 5.29 22.72 4.95
C PRO A 123 3.98 22.54 4.16
N LEU A 124 3.79 21.41 3.49
CA LEU A 124 2.59 21.06 2.76
C LEU A 124 1.57 20.30 3.63
N ASN A 125 1.90 20.02 4.89
CA ASN A 125 1.09 19.24 5.83
C ASN A 125 0.78 17.82 5.32
N ILE A 126 1.73 17.21 4.61
CA ILE A 126 1.64 15.85 4.07
C ILE A 126 2.55 14.91 4.87
N ASN A 127 2.02 13.76 5.28
CA ASN A 127 2.83 12.69 5.83
C ASN A 127 3.47 11.86 4.71
N VAL A 128 4.70 11.41 4.95
CA VAL A 128 5.39 10.42 4.11
C VAL A 128 5.34 9.09 4.84
N ILE A 129 4.54 8.17 4.34
CA ILE A 129 4.33 6.87 4.98
C ILE A 129 4.90 5.74 4.16
N VAL A 130 5.45 4.73 4.83
CA VAL A 130 6.08 3.59 4.20
C VAL A 130 5.23 2.35 4.41
N GLU A 131 4.96 1.64 3.32
CA GLU A 131 4.33 0.33 3.34
C GLU A 131 5.39 -0.78 3.50
N ASN A 132 5.09 -1.82 4.29
CA ASN A 132 5.82 -3.06 4.22
C ASN A 132 5.49 -3.75 2.88
N HIS A 133 6.42 -3.68 1.89
CA HIS A 133 6.11 -4.05 0.50
C HIS A 133 7.27 -4.79 -0.19
N GLY A 134 7.63 -5.95 0.33
CA GLY A 134 8.67 -6.83 -0.22
C GLY A 134 10.10 -6.49 0.24
N GLY A 135 10.99 -7.45 0.17
CA GLY A 135 12.38 -7.30 0.56
C GLY A 135 12.56 -6.90 2.03
N PHE A 136 13.54 -6.04 2.29
CA PHE A 136 13.84 -5.59 3.65
C PHE A 136 12.67 -4.85 4.32
N SER A 137 11.84 -4.12 3.57
CA SER A 137 10.68 -3.43 4.15
C SER A 137 9.60 -4.40 4.67
N SER A 138 9.59 -5.65 4.22
CA SER A 138 8.71 -6.71 4.75
C SER A 138 9.17 -7.29 6.08
N ASN A 139 10.38 -6.96 6.53
CA ASN A 139 10.84 -7.25 7.89
C ASN A 139 10.52 -6.04 8.77
N ALA A 140 9.54 -6.19 9.66
CA ALA A 140 9.07 -5.09 10.49
C ALA A 140 10.15 -4.51 11.42
N ASP A 141 11.12 -5.32 11.89
CA ASP A 141 12.20 -4.80 12.72
C ASP A 141 13.11 -3.85 11.94
N TYR A 142 13.38 -4.17 10.67
CA TYR A 142 14.19 -3.31 9.82
C TYR A 142 13.46 -2.02 9.45
N LEU A 143 12.17 -2.12 9.12
CA LEU A 143 11.37 -0.95 8.78
C LEU A 143 11.18 -0.03 9.98
N VAL A 144 10.87 -0.56 11.16
CA VAL A 144 10.78 0.21 12.40
C VAL A 144 12.10 0.92 12.71
N ASN A 145 13.24 0.23 12.57
CA ASN A 145 14.55 0.85 12.75
C ASN A 145 14.78 2.05 11.82
N VAL A 146 14.34 1.95 10.56
CA VAL A 146 14.43 3.09 9.62
C VAL A 146 13.52 4.25 10.10
N ILE A 147 12.26 3.99 10.41
CA ILE A 147 11.30 5.03 10.83
C ILE A 147 11.75 5.73 12.12
N ASP A 148 12.22 4.97 13.12
CA ASP A 148 12.75 5.52 14.38
C ASP A 148 13.96 6.43 14.14
N ASN A 149 14.85 6.06 13.21
CA ASN A 149 16.05 6.86 12.91
C ASN A 149 15.76 8.08 12.02
N VAL A 150 14.73 8.05 11.17
CA VAL A 150 14.23 9.25 10.47
C VAL A 150 13.72 10.26 11.49
N ASN A 151 13.02 9.80 12.52
CA ASN A 151 12.56 10.60 13.68
C ASN A 151 11.96 11.95 13.27
N HIS A 152 11.06 11.94 12.30
CA HIS A 152 10.40 13.14 11.79
C HIS A 152 8.90 13.10 12.09
N GLU A 153 8.28 14.22 12.44
CA GLU A 153 6.86 14.27 12.88
C GLU A 153 5.87 13.77 11.81
N ASN A 154 6.20 13.95 10.53
CA ASN A 154 5.36 13.52 9.42
C ASN A 154 5.82 12.22 8.75
N VAL A 155 6.81 11.48 9.29
CA VAL A 155 7.09 10.11 8.86
C VAL A 155 6.12 9.14 9.54
N GLY A 156 5.83 8.02 8.88
CA GLY A 156 5.03 6.96 9.48
C GLY A 156 5.00 5.70 8.63
N THR A 157 4.11 4.79 8.98
CA THR A 157 3.90 3.54 8.25
C THR A 157 2.49 3.45 7.68
N LEU A 158 2.34 2.65 6.62
CA LEU A 158 1.10 2.08 6.12
C LEU A 158 1.19 0.56 6.31
N PRO A 159 0.89 0.02 7.51
CA PRO A 159 0.92 -1.42 7.74
C PRO A 159 -0.02 -2.16 6.81
N ASP A 160 0.52 -3.03 5.96
CA ASP A 160 -0.23 -3.92 5.08
C ASP A 160 -0.31 -5.32 5.69
N PHE A 161 -1.50 -5.90 5.74
CA PHE A 161 -1.76 -7.16 6.44
C PHE A 161 -1.07 -8.38 5.80
N GLY A 162 -0.75 -8.33 4.51
CA GLY A 162 -0.25 -9.47 3.75
C GLY A 162 1.19 -9.37 3.24
N ASN A 163 1.81 -8.20 3.28
CA ASN A 163 3.10 -7.94 2.63
C ASN A 163 4.31 -8.26 3.53
N PHE A 164 4.35 -9.46 4.11
CA PHE A 164 5.45 -9.92 4.98
C PHE A 164 6.41 -10.90 4.32
N CYS A 165 6.47 -10.93 3.00
CA CYS A 165 7.41 -11.75 2.26
C CYS A 165 8.75 -11.03 2.08
N ILE A 166 9.79 -11.48 2.80
CA ILE A 166 11.15 -10.94 2.70
C ILE A 166 11.82 -11.44 1.42
N LYS A 167 11.67 -12.74 1.13
CA LYS A 167 12.30 -13.36 -0.03
C LYS A 167 11.35 -14.29 -0.75
N GLN A 168 11.22 -14.09 -2.06
CA GLN A 168 10.42 -14.97 -2.91
C GLN A 168 11.21 -16.20 -3.37
N ASP A 169 10.51 -17.32 -3.56
CA ASP A 169 11.02 -18.49 -4.27
C ASP A 169 10.75 -18.31 -5.78
N PRO A 170 11.80 -18.18 -6.61
CA PRO A 170 11.61 -17.94 -8.04
C PRO A 170 10.82 -19.04 -8.76
N LYS A 171 10.98 -20.30 -8.34
CA LYS A 171 10.28 -21.44 -8.96
C LYS A 171 8.78 -21.40 -8.65
N LYS A 172 8.44 -21.20 -7.38
CA LYS A 172 7.04 -21.06 -6.96
C LYS A 172 6.39 -19.81 -7.58
N SER A 173 7.12 -18.71 -7.68
CA SER A 173 6.65 -17.49 -8.34
C SER A 173 6.29 -17.74 -9.81
N GLU A 174 7.11 -18.49 -10.54
CA GLU A 174 6.83 -18.86 -11.92
C GLU A 174 5.61 -19.79 -12.02
N GLU A 175 5.49 -20.78 -11.15
CA GLU A 175 4.36 -21.72 -11.12
C GLU A 175 3.03 -21.00 -10.83
N ILE A 176 3.01 -20.16 -9.80
CA ILE A 176 1.83 -19.40 -9.40
C ILE A 176 1.43 -18.38 -10.49
N SER A 177 2.40 -17.70 -11.10
CA SER A 177 2.14 -16.77 -12.21
C SER A 177 1.48 -17.47 -13.41
N LYS A 178 1.93 -18.68 -13.74
CA LYS A 178 1.30 -19.50 -14.79
C LYS A 178 -0.14 -19.86 -14.45
N LEU A 179 -0.43 -20.19 -13.19
CA LEU A 179 -1.80 -20.48 -12.73
C LEU A 179 -2.72 -19.27 -12.85
N PHE A 180 -2.23 -18.07 -12.50
CA PHE A 180 -3.02 -16.83 -12.65
C PHE A 180 -3.32 -16.50 -14.12
N ILE A 181 -2.34 -16.64 -15.02
CA ILE A 181 -2.53 -16.42 -16.46
C ILE A 181 -3.57 -17.41 -17.03
N GLN A 182 -3.65 -18.63 -16.51
CA GLN A 182 -4.60 -19.67 -16.94
C GLN A 182 -5.96 -19.57 -16.26
N GLY A 183 -6.25 -18.50 -15.49
CA GLY A 183 -7.52 -18.27 -14.82
C GLY A 183 -7.70 -19.03 -13.50
N GLY A 184 -6.62 -19.57 -12.96
CA GLY A 184 -6.60 -20.29 -11.68
C GLY A 184 -7.37 -21.62 -11.69
N LYS A 185 -7.20 -22.43 -10.65
CA LYS A 185 -8.04 -23.61 -10.43
C LYS A 185 -9.33 -23.17 -9.71
N LYS A 186 -10.45 -23.16 -10.41
CA LYS A 186 -11.77 -22.79 -9.85
C LYS A 186 -12.27 -23.71 -8.73
N ASP A 187 -11.69 -24.89 -8.56
CA ASP A 187 -12.20 -25.95 -7.66
C ASP A 187 -11.34 -26.20 -6.41
N SER A 188 -10.40 -25.31 -6.07
CA SER A 188 -9.63 -25.50 -4.84
C SER A 188 -10.32 -24.81 -3.66
N THR A 189 -10.43 -25.54 -2.54
CA THR A 189 -10.91 -24.99 -1.26
C THR A 189 -10.05 -23.84 -0.73
N ARG A 190 -8.81 -23.72 -1.22
CA ARG A 190 -7.89 -22.63 -1.00
C ARG A 190 -7.28 -22.23 -2.35
N PRO A 191 -7.59 -21.04 -2.90
CA PRO A 191 -6.97 -20.55 -4.11
C PRO A 191 -5.46 -20.30 -3.86
N PRO A 192 -4.60 -20.47 -4.88
CA PRO A 192 -3.21 -20.07 -4.77
C PRO A 192 -3.09 -18.55 -4.61
N THR A 193 -2.16 -18.10 -3.78
CA THR A 193 -1.93 -16.69 -3.51
C THR A 193 -0.46 -16.31 -3.74
N LEU A 194 -0.15 -15.03 -3.88
CA LEU A 194 1.25 -14.59 -3.93
C LEU A 194 2.01 -14.91 -2.63
N TYR A 195 1.29 -15.08 -1.54
CA TYR A 195 1.87 -15.50 -0.27
C TYR A 195 2.51 -16.91 -0.34
N ASP A 196 1.99 -17.78 -1.21
CA ASP A 196 2.56 -19.12 -1.45
C ASP A 196 3.93 -19.09 -2.14
N THR A 197 4.28 -17.98 -2.80
CA THR A 197 5.58 -17.83 -3.46
C THR A 197 6.72 -17.52 -2.50
N CYS A 198 6.42 -17.28 -1.23
CA CYS A 198 7.36 -16.77 -0.27
C CYS A 198 8.28 -17.88 0.29
N ALA A 199 9.59 -17.68 0.20
CA ALA A 199 10.60 -18.55 0.79
C ALA A 199 10.99 -18.15 2.20
N GLU A 200 10.98 -16.84 2.51
CA GLU A 200 11.32 -16.28 3.81
C GLU A 200 10.31 -15.21 4.19
N ARG A 201 9.76 -15.30 5.40
CA ARG A 201 8.68 -14.45 5.89
C ARG A 201 9.00 -13.87 7.26
N PHE A 202 8.49 -12.66 7.52
CA PHE A 202 8.29 -12.16 8.86
C PHE A 202 6.91 -12.62 9.37
N ASP A 203 6.74 -12.79 10.69
CA ASP A 203 5.41 -13.06 11.26
C ASP A 203 4.52 -11.84 11.06
N MET A 204 3.38 -12.01 10.39
CA MET A 204 2.52 -10.88 10.00
C MET A 204 1.88 -10.19 11.21
N TYR A 205 1.56 -10.93 12.26
CA TYR A 205 0.90 -10.36 13.45
C TYR A 205 1.89 -9.59 14.32
N ASP A 206 3.09 -10.14 14.54
CA ASP A 206 4.19 -9.42 15.19
C ASP A 206 4.58 -8.18 14.38
N GLY A 207 4.62 -8.33 13.06
CA GLY A 207 4.91 -7.22 12.14
C GLY A 207 3.90 -6.09 12.24
N ILE A 208 2.61 -6.39 12.18
CA ILE A 208 1.55 -5.37 12.33
C ILE A 208 1.62 -4.73 13.72
N GLU A 209 1.81 -5.50 14.80
CA GLU A 209 1.92 -4.94 16.15
C GLU A 209 3.06 -3.91 16.26
N LYS A 210 4.20 -4.20 15.63
CA LYS A 210 5.35 -3.27 15.60
C LYS A 210 5.09 -2.04 14.74
N LEU A 211 4.55 -2.22 13.52
CA LEU A 211 4.32 -1.14 12.57
C LEU A 211 3.19 -0.20 13.00
N MET A 212 2.15 -0.71 13.70
CA MET A 212 1.03 0.10 14.19
C MET A 212 1.45 1.22 15.14
N LYS A 213 2.63 1.17 15.75
CA LYS A 213 3.17 2.25 16.59
C LYS A 213 3.42 3.55 15.81
N PHE A 214 3.62 3.44 14.52
CA PHE A 214 3.93 4.55 13.60
C PHE A 214 2.85 4.73 12.53
N ALA A 215 1.74 3.98 12.61
CA ALA A 215 0.73 3.95 11.57
C ALA A 215 0.01 5.29 11.40
N LYS A 216 -0.01 5.78 10.17
CA LYS A 216 -0.81 6.91 9.71
C LYS A 216 -1.86 6.51 8.65
N GLY A 217 -1.86 5.26 8.25
CA GLY A 217 -2.82 4.56 7.41
C GLY A 217 -2.73 3.07 7.70
N VAL A 218 -3.65 2.27 7.21
CA VAL A 218 -3.64 0.80 7.30
C VAL A 218 -4.15 0.22 5.99
N SER A 219 -3.48 -0.79 5.44
CA SER A 219 -3.91 -1.54 4.25
C SER A 219 -4.42 -2.93 4.67
N ALA A 220 -5.73 -3.12 4.58
CA ALA A 220 -6.38 -4.41 4.84
C ALA A 220 -6.36 -5.26 3.57
N LYS A 221 -5.20 -5.82 3.26
CA LYS A 221 -5.01 -6.75 2.14
C LYS A 221 -5.73 -8.06 2.37
N THR A 222 -6.36 -8.59 1.31
CA THR A 222 -6.85 -9.97 1.25
C THR A 222 -6.15 -10.73 0.13
N HIS A 223 -5.81 -12.00 0.40
CA HIS A 223 -5.15 -12.86 -0.58
C HIS A 223 -6.14 -13.74 -1.36
N GLY A 224 -7.24 -14.11 -0.74
CA GLY A 224 -8.27 -14.95 -1.31
C GLY A 224 -9.27 -15.39 -0.25
N PHE A 225 -10.36 -16.04 -0.64
CA PHE A 225 -11.44 -16.38 0.28
C PHE A 225 -11.73 -17.87 0.29
N ASP A 226 -11.99 -18.41 1.48
CA ASP A 226 -12.55 -19.74 1.67
C ASP A 226 -14.08 -19.75 1.41
N SER A 227 -14.69 -20.92 1.52
CA SER A 227 -16.15 -21.08 1.33
C SER A 227 -17.01 -20.34 2.36
N ASN A 228 -16.43 -19.90 3.48
CA ASN A 228 -17.10 -19.16 4.54
C ASN A 228 -16.89 -17.63 4.39
N GLY A 229 -16.06 -17.21 3.43
CA GLY A 229 -15.70 -15.82 3.20
C GLY A 229 -14.61 -15.29 4.12
N ASN A 230 -13.83 -16.16 4.78
CA ASN A 230 -12.63 -15.77 5.50
C ASN A 230 -11.45 -15.69 4.53
N ASP A 231 -10.46 -14.84 4.84
CA ASP A 231 -9.20 -14.87 4.10
C ASP A 231 -8.46 -16.19 4.32
N VAL A 232 -7.81 -16.71 3.27
CA VAL A 232 -7.18 -18.04 3.30
C VAL A 232 -5.83 -18.06 4.00
N ASP A 233 -5.21 -16.89 4.23
CA ASP A 233 -3.88 -16.75 4.82
C ASP A 233 -3.91 -15.91 6.10
N ILE A 234 -4.88 -14.99 6.25
CA ILE A 234 -4.91 -13.96 7.29
C ILE A 234 -6.10 -14.16 8.23
N ASP A 235 -5.85 -14.38 9.51
CA ASP A 235 -6.90 -14.31 10.55
C ASP A 235 -7.26 -12.84 10.80
N TYR A 236 -8.31 -12.37 10.13
CA TYR A 236 -8.77 -10.99 10.20
C TYR A 236 -9.22 -10.54 11.59
N LYS A 237 -9.78 -11.45 12.40
CA LYS A 237 -10.18 -11.11 13.78
C LYS A 237 -8.96 -10.81 14.64
N ARG A 238 -7.93 -11.66 14.56
CA ARG A 238 -6.67 -11.45 15.26
C ARG A 238 -5.98 -10.17 14.77
N MET A 239 -5.93 -9.97 13.46
CA MET A 239 -5.32 -8.80 12.84
C MET A 239 -5.97 -7.49 13.28
N LEU A 240 -7.29 -7.41 13.20
CA LEU A 240 -8.04 -6.22 13.59
C LEU A 240 -8.04 -5.97 15.10
N GLN A 241 -7.87 -7.02 15.92
CA GLN A 241 -7.68 -6.83 17.35
C GLN A 241 -6.35 -6.10 17.64
N ILE A 242 -5.28 -6.39 16.88
CA ILE A 242 -4.01 -5.66 17.00
C ILE A 242 -4.20 -4.19 16.61
N VAL A 243 -4.88 -3.94 15.49
CA VAL A 243 -5.19 -2.56 15.05
C VAL A 243 -5.99 -1.81 16.11
N LYS A 244 -7.05 -2.41 16.69
CA LYS A 244 -7.83 -1.81 17.77
C LYS A 244 -6.99 -1.51 19.01
N ASN A 245 -6.15 -2.45 19.41
CA ASN A 245 -5.32 -2.32 20.61
C ASN A 245 -4.27 -1.20 20.48
N SER A 246 -3.88 -0.84 19.24
CA SER A 246 -2.97 0.29 19.00
C SER A 246 -3.62 1.67 19.22
N GLY A 247 -4.95 1.73 19.32
CA GLY A 247 -5.69 2.98 19.42
C GLY A 247 -5.86 3.70 18.07
N TYR A 248 -5.54 3.05 16.95
CA TYR A 248 -5.72 3.64 15.62
C TYR A 248 -7.20 3.92 15.33
N SER A 249 -7.48 5.13 14.84
CA SER A 249 -8.83 5.60 14.55
C SER A 249 -8.99 6.19 13.13
N GLY A 250 -7.96 6.04 12.29
CA GLY A 250 -7.98 6.50 10.91
C GLY A 250 -8.68 5.53 9.94
N PHE A 251 -8.56 5.81 8.66
CA PHE A 251 -9.09 4.95 7.60
C PHE A 251 -8.32 3.63 7.51
N ILE A 252 -9.05 2.55 7.24
CA ILE A 252 -8.48 1.25 6.87
C ILE A 252 -8.80 1.03 5.40
N GLY A 253 -7.78 1.11 4.55
CA GLY A 253 -7.88 0.88 3.11
C GLY A 253 -8.12 -0.60 2.81
N VAL A 254 -8.92 -0.90 1.79
CA VAL A 254 -9.17 -2.26 1.32
C VAL A 254 -8.35 -2.52 0.07
N GLU A 255 -7.49 -3.54 0.13
CA GLU A 255 -6.72 -4.03 -1.00
C GLU A 255 -7.03 -5.51 -1.27
N ALA A 256 -7.76 -5.79 -2.35
CA ALA A 256 -8.13 -7.15 -2.71
C ALA A 256 -7.15 -7.72 -3.75
N GLN A 257 -6.46 -8.79 -3.39
CA GLN A 257 -5.51 -9.49 -4.27
C GLN A 257 -6.05 -10.86 -4.74
N ALA A 258 -7.37 -11.02 -4.80
CA ALA A 258 -8.04 -12.26 -5.16
C ALA A 258 -8.08 -12.46 -6.68
N PHE A 259 -6.96 -12.89 -7.27
CA PHE A 259 -6.80 -13.08 -8.73
C PHE A 259 -7.74 -14.10 -9.38
N THR A 260 -8.46 -14.89 -8.60
CA THR A 260 -9.39 -15.91 -9.08
C THR A 260 -10.85 -15.45 -9.04
N MET A 261 -11.10 -14.20 -8.66
CA MET A 261 -12.44 -13.61 -8.55
C MET A 261 -12.58 -12.38 -9.47
N ASP A 262 -13.84 -11.99 -9.73
CA ASP A 262 -14.10 -10.66 -10.30
C ASP A 262 -13.58 -9.57 -9.33
N PRO A 263 -12.88 -8.53 -9.81
CA PRO A 263 -12.31 -7.51 -8.94
C PRO A 263 -13.32 -6.78 -8.05
N ILE A 264 -14.54 -6.55 -8.54
CA ILE A 264 -15.59 -5.89 -7.74
C ILE A 264 -16.11 -6.84 -6.65
N GLU A 265 -16.31 -8.12 -6.99
CA GLU A 265 -16.69 -9.13 -6.01
C GLU A 265 -15.62 -9.30 -4.93
N ALA A 266 -14.33 -9.31 -5.32
CA ALA A 266 -13.21 -9.41 -4.38
C ALA A 266 -13.17 -8.22 -3.40
N ILE A 267 -13.35 -6.99 -3.89
CA ILE A 267 -13.41 -5.78 -3.06
C ILE A 267 -14.61 -5.83 -2.09
N GLN A 268 -15.79 -6.26 -2.57
CA GLN A 268 -16.97 -6.40 -1.71
C GLN A 268 -16.78 -7.48 -0.64
N ALA A 269 -16.17 -8.61 -1.00
CA ALA A 269 -15.86 -9.68 -0.06
C ALA A 269 -14.86 -9.22 1.01
N SER A 270 -13.79 -8.49 0.62
CA SER A 270 -12.81 -7.91 1.53
C SER A 270 -13.46 -6.91 2.49
N LYS A 271 -14.29 -6.01 1.99
CA LYS A 271 -15.04 -5.06 2.82
C LYS A 271 -15.95 -5.78 3.83
N LYS A 272 -16.68 -6.80 3.38
CA LYS A 272 -17.56 -7.59 4.25
C LYS A 272 -16.77 -8.31 5.35
N LEU A 273 -15.63 -8.92 5.01
CA LEU A 273 -14.76 -9.58 5.95
C LEU A 273 -14.22 -8.59 6.99
N LEU A 274 -13.73 -7.43 6.53
CA LEU A 274 -13.24 -6.36 7.40
C LEU A 274 -14.30 -5.92 8.41
N LEU A 275 -15.52 -5.59 7.95
CA LEU A 275 -16.60 -5.12 8.82
C LEU A 275 -17.06 -6.20 9.82
N ASN A 276 -17.19 -7.46 9.39
CA ASN A 276 -17.59 -8.57 10.24
C ASN A 276 -16.54 -8.91 11.31
N SER A 277 -15.25 -8.66 11.01
CA SER A 277 -14.14 -8.96 11.92
C SER A 277 -13.81 -7.79 12.85
N TYR A 278 -14.24 -6.59 12.49
CA TYR A 278 -14.04 -5.37 13.30
C TYR A 278 -15.11 -5.20 14.38
N SER A 279 -16.27 -5.86 14.29
CA SER A 279 -17.40 -5.78 15.25
C SER A 279 -17.10 -6.34 16.65
#